data_48ceab2964190b4380ee1817bebc0f89
#
_entry.id   48ceab2964190b4380ee1817bebc0f89
#
_cell.length_a   1.000
_cell.length_b   1.000
_cell.length_c   1.000
_cell.angle_alpha   90.00
_cell.angle_beta   90.00
_cell.angle_gamma   90.00
#
_symmetry.space_group_name_H-M   'P 1'
#
loop_
_entity.id
_entity.type
_entity.pdbx_description
1 polymer ?
#
loop_
_entity_poly.entity_id
_entity_poly.type
_entity_poly.pdbx_seq_one_letter_code
_entity_poly.pdbx_strand_id
1 'polypeptide(L)'
;MLHIKTLAMLTMAASGSLVYAQQPPAAPAAPAFMGPCSNLTCEVLNDWMRNNVMVYGVANAMPAEKYAFKPTPEQQSFGERVLHVAQINVTLLQGLGAKTPAPAIDPKAVSKAEAMAAVQKAGDYGNAIIKEFGDQQLTVRVSSPWFMGPMSTRQRIIYFLMMHSQDTYGQLVVYLRLNGITPPASRQP
;
A
#
# COMPACT_ATOMS: atom_id res chain seq x y z
N MET A 1 -22.50 36.17 -69.89
CA MET A 1 -21.45 36.54 -68.90
C MET A 1 -21.82 35.92 -67.56
N LEU A 2 -21.18 34.78 -67.23
CA LEU A 2 -21.48 33.98 -66.00
C LEU A 2 -20.38 34.21 -65.01
N HIS A 3 -20.66 34.83 -63.82
CA HIS A 3 -19.67 35.08 -62.78
C HIS A 3 -19.64 33.85 -61.82
N ILE A 4 -18.55 33.12 -61.90
CA ILE A 4 -18.23 32.06 -60.95
C ILE A 4 -17.62 32.71 -59.70
N LYS A 5 -18.33 32.63 -58.55
CA LYS A 5 -17.79 33.00 -57.23
C LYS A 5 -17.06 31.83 -56.65
N THR A 6 -15.76 31.97 -56.51
CA THR A 6 -14.90 30.97 -55.87
C THR A 6 -15.07 31.07 -54.34
N LEU A 7 -15.56 30.00 -53.70
CA LEU A 7 -15.68 29.88 -52.25
C LEU A 7 -14.38 29.27 -51.69
N ALA A 8 -13.60 30.10 -50.98
CA ALA A 8 -12.40 29.62 -50.30
C ALA A 8 -12.81 28.89 -48.99
N MET A 9 -12.58 27.60 -48.92
CA MET A 9 -12.70 26.82 -47.68
C MET A 9 -11.44 27.02 -46.82
N LEU A 10 -11.61 27.64 -45.65
CA LEU A 10 -10.59 27.80 -44.62
C LEU A 10 -10.59 26.54 -43.75
N THR A 11 -9.61 25.65 -43.91
CA THR A 11 -9.41 24.51 -43.06
C THR A 11 -8.66 24.92 -41.80
N MET A 12 -9.37 24.99 -40.67
CA MET A 12 -8.73 25.10 -39.35
C MET A 12 -8.12 23.76 -38.96
N ALA A 13 -6.80 23.71 -38.97
CA ALA A 13 -6.07 22.58 -38.35
C ALA A 13 -6.05 22.77 -36.83
N ALA A 14 -6.84 21.99 -36.11
CA ALA A 14 -6.79 21.92 -34.65
C ALA A 14 -5.56 21.11 -34.24
N SER A 15 -4.50 21.80 -33.81
CA SER A 15 -3.30 21.20 -33.21
C SER A 15 -3.64 20.73 -31.78
N GLY A 16 -4.16 19.52 -31.64
CA GLY A 16 -4.35 18.89 -30.35
C GLY A 16 -2.99 18.50 -29.75
N SER A 17 -2.50 19.26 -28.79
CA SER A 17 -1.34 18.86 -27.98
C SER A 17 -1.74 17.66 -27.14
N LEU A 18 -1.23 16.48 -27.49
CA LEU A 18 -1.32 15.28 -26.62
C LEU A 18 -0.48 15.57 -25.36
N VAL A 19 -1.18 15.91 -24.26
CA VAL A 19 -0.57 15.94 -22.94
C VAL A 19 -0.28 14.49 -22.59
N TYR A 20 0.97 14.06 -22.78
CA TYR A 20 1.47 12.82 -22.21
C TYR A 20 1.39 12.94 -20.68
N ALA A 21 0.41 12.28 -20.06
CA ALA A 21 0.40 12.12 -18.63
C ALA A 21 1.71 11.43 -18.23
N GLN A 22 2.57 12.13 -17.48
CA GLN A 22 3.81 11.58 -16.96
C GLN A 22 3.47 10.32 -16.16
N GLN A 23 3.98 9.18 -16.63
CA GLN A 23 3.85 7.91 -15.93
C GLN A 23 4.54 8.07 -14.57
N PRO A 24 3.84 7.77 -13.44
CA PRO A 24 4.47 7.87 -12.13
C PRO A 24 5.73 6.99 -12.12
N PRO A 25 6.76 7.37 -11.33
CA PRO A 25 7.98 6.59 -11.23
C PRO A 25 7.63 5.13 -10.96
N ALA A 26 8.32 4.21 -11.64
CA ALA A 26 8.12 2.78 -11.49
C ALA A 26 8.19 2.42 -10.01
N ALA A 27 7.20 1.64 -9.52
CA ALA A 27 7.29 1.07 -8.18
C ALA A 27 8.64 0.36 -8.03
N PRO A 28 9.29 0.44 -6.86
CA PRO A 28 10.50 -0.32 -6.62
C PRO A 28 10.25 -1.77 -7.04
N ALA A 29 11.19 -2.34 -7.82
CA ALA A 29 11.09 -3.73 -8.25
C ALA A 29 10.79 -4.59 -7.01
N ALA A 30 9.80 -5.48 -7.13
CA ALA A 30 9.55 -6.45 -6.06
C ALA A 30 10.89 -7.07 -5.68
N PRO A 31 11.24 -7.13 -4.39
CA PRO A 31 12.50 -7.72 -3.97
C PRO A 31 12.64 -9.08 -4.65
N ALA A 32 13.79 -9.34 -5.24
CA ALA A 32 14.07 -10.62 -5.89
C ALA A 32 13.64 -11.71 -4.91
N PHE A 33 12.83 -12.66 -5.39
CA PHE A 33 12.30 -13.76 -4.60
C PHE A 33 13.44 -14.32 -3.75
N MET A 34 13.37 -14.10 -2.44
CA MET A 34 14.37 -14.68 -1.55
C MET A 34 14.28 -16.18 -1.72
N GLY A 35 15.41 -16.85 -1.93
CA GLY A 35 15.47 -18.27 -2.25
C GLY A 35 14.65 -19.15 -1.29
N PRO A 36 14.59 -20.47 -1.50
CA PRO A 36 13.74 -21.35 -0.72
C PRO A 36 14.04 -21.19 0.78
N CYS A 37 13.00 -20.95 1.57
CA CYS A 37 13.11 -20.86 3.01
C CYS A 37 13.35 -22.22 3.63
N SER A 38 14.24 -22.27 4.62
CA SER A 38 14.55 -23.47 5.39
C SER A 38 13.98 -23.43 6.82
N ASN A 39 13.34 -22.33 7.20
CA ASN A 39 12.78 -22.13 8.54
C ASN A 39 11.60 -21.17 8.54
N LEU A 40 10.83 -21.20 9.63
CA LEU A 40 9.61 -20.42 9.80
C LEU A 40 9.87 -18.89 9.72
N THR A 41 10.94 -18.43 10.32
CA THR A 41 11.30 -17.00 10.33
C THR A 41 11.48 -16.46 8.91
N CYS A 42 12.15 -17.23 8.05
CA CYS A 42 12.33 -16.88 6.64
C CYS A 42 10.98 -16.79 5.92
N GLU A 43 10.10 -17.78 6.10
CA GLU A 43 8.77 -17.80 5.46
C GLU A 43 7.92 -16.60 5.89
N VAL A 44 7.79 -16.37 7.20
CA VAL A 44 7.02 -15.26 7.75
C VAL A 44 7.58 -13.91 7.32
N LEU A 45 8.91 -13.78 7.28
CA LEU A 45 9.57 -12.55 6.84
C LEU A 45 9.33 -12.28 5.35
N ASN A 46 9.44 -13.30 4.49
CA ASN A 46 9.18 -13.18 3.07
C ASN A 46 7.73 -12.78 2.79
N ASP A 47 6.76 -13.41 3.46
CA ASP A 47 5.35 -13.08 3.32
C ASP A 47 5.06 -11.65 3.80
N TRP A 48 5.65 -11.24 4.94
CA TRP A 48 5.55 -9.88 5.46
C TRP A 48 6.11 -8.84 4.48
N MET A 49 7.31 -9.07 3.97
CA MET A 49 7.94 -8.16 3.00
C MET A 49 7.14 -8.05 1.71
N ARG A 50 6.65 -9.19 1.17
CA ARG A 50 5.81 -9.22 -0.01
C ARG A 50 4.51 -8.44 0.19
N ASN A 51 3.85 -8.64 1.34
CA ASN A 51 2.66 -7.89 1.71
C ASN A 51 2.90 -6.38 1.72
N ASN A 52 4.00 -5.93 2.34
CA ASN A 52 4.36 -4.51 2.41
C ASN A 52 4.65 -3.91 1.04
N VAL A 53 5.35 -4.65 0.15
CA VAL A 53 5.61 -4.20 -1.24
C VAL A 53 4.29 -3.98 -1.99
N MET A 54 3.30 -4.86 -1.82
CA MET A 54 2.00 -4.72 -2.47
C MET A 54 1.24 -3.49 -1.96
N VAL A 55 1.17 -3.29 -0.65
CA VAL A 55 0.53 -2.13 -0.03
C VAL A 55 1.24 -0.83 -0.44
N TYR A 56 2.58 -0.82 -0.37
CA TYR A 56 3.37 0.34 -0.80
C TYR A 56 3.14 0.67 -2.27
N GLY A 57 3.12 -0.34 -3.14
CA GLY A 57 2.90 -0.17 -4.57
C GLY A 57 1.55 0.47 -4.90
N VAL A 58 0.46 0.00 -4.27
CA VAL A 58 -0.88 0.57 -4.50
C VAL A 58 -0.97 1.99 -3.93
N ALA A 59 -0.40 2.24 -2.75
CA ALA A 59 -0.34 3.57 -2.15
C ALA A 59 0.43 4.55 -3.04
N ASN A 60 1.59 4.15 -3.55
CA ASN A 60 2.39 4.99 -4.44
C ASN A 60 1.73 5.30 -5.78
N ALA A 61 0.85 4.43 -6.28
CA ALA A 61 0.18 4.60 -7.56
C ALA A 61 -0.82 5.77 -7.58
N MET A 62 -1.38 6.17 -6.43
CA MET A 62 -2.29 7.32 -6.33
C MET A 62 -1.49 8.64 -6.38
N PRO A 63 -1.83 9.59 -7.27
CA PRO A 63 -1.24 10.93 -7.26
C PRO A 63 -1.49 11.66 -5.93
N ALA A 64 -0.58 12.55 -5.54
CA ALA A 64 -0.64 13.22 -4.25
C ALA A 64 -1.91 14.06 -4.07
N GLU A 65 -2.34 14.76 -5.13
CA GLU A 65 -3.55 15.60 -5.17
C GLU A 65 -4.83 14.77 -5.00
N LYS A 66 -4.78 13.45 -5.18
CA LYS A 66 -5.92 12.54 -5.01
C LYS A 66 -5.92 11.78 -3.70
N TYR A 67 -4.97 12.04 -2.80
CA TYR A 67 -4.93 11.37 -1.49
C TYR A 67 -6.11 11.70 -0.59
N ALA A 68 -6.76 12.85 -0.80
CA ALA A 68 -8.00 13.23 -0.11
C ALA A 68 -9.28 12.62 -0.73
N PHE A 69 -9.18 11.87 -1.84
CA PHE A 69 -10.33 11.27 -2.50
C PHE A 69 -11.05 10.27 -1.59
N LYS A 70 -12.38 10.37 -1.53
CA LYS A 70 -13.30 9.47 -0.85
C LYS A 70 -14.32 8.93 -1.87
N PRO A 71 -14.57 7.61 -1.93
CA PRO A 71 -15.62 7.05 -2.80
C PRO A 71 -17.03 7.56 -2.42
N THR A 72 -17.30 7.65 -1.10
CA THR A 72 -18.50 8.25 -0.52
C THR A 72 -18.11 9.12 0.69
N PRO A 73 -18.97 10.06 1.12
CA PRO A 73 -18.68 10.93 2.28
C PRO A 73 -18.36 10.16 3.58
N GLU A 74 -18.97 8.99 3.77
CA GLU A 74 -18.84 8.17 4.98
C GLU A 74 -17.54 7.37 5.02
N GLN A 75 -16.92 7.15 3.86
CA GLN A 75 -15.68 6.37 3.78
C GLN A 75 -14.46 7.22 4.14
N GLN A 76 -13.43 6.54 4.60
CA GLN A 76 -12.11 7.17 4.77
C GLN A 76 -11.55 7.60 3.41
N SER A 77 -10.76 8.68 3.41
CA SER A 77 -9.99 9.05 2.24
C SER A 77 -8.91 8.01 1.91
N PHE A 78 -8.37 8.09 0.70
CA PHE A 78 -7.27 7.23 0.30
C PHE A 78 -6.08 7.31 1.26
N GLY A 79 -5.67 8.53 1.64
CA GLY A 79 -4.58 8.76 2.59
C GLY A 79 -4.87 8.21 3.98
N GLU A 80 -6.09 8.39 4.49
CA GLU A 80 -6.52 7.80 5.77
C GLU A 80 -6.47 6.26 5.73
N ARG A 81 -6.85 5.62 4.61
CA ARG A 81 -6.74 4.16 4.43
C ARG A 81 -5.30 3.67 4.42
N VAL A 82 -4.42 4.38 3.72
CA VAL A 82 -2.99 4.05 3.71
C VAL A 82 -2.39 4.18 5.11
N LEU A 83 -2.69 5.28 5.80
CA LEU A 83 -2.21 5.52 7.17
C LEU A 83 -2.73 4.47 8.15
N HIS A 84 -3.99 4.05 8.01
CA HIS A 84 -4.62 3.04 8.86
C HIS A 84 -3.84 1.72 8.86
N VAL A 85 -3.33 1.26 7.71
CA VAL A 85 -2.48 0.06 7.66
C VAL A 85 -1.24 0.21 8.56
N ALA A 86 -0.56 1.35 8.47
CA ALA A 86 0.63 1.59 9.30
C ALA A 86 0.31 1.62 10.80
N GLN A 87 -0.78 2.29 11.17
CA GLN A 87 -1.22 2.41 12.57
C GLN A 87 -1.58 1.05 13.17
N ILE A 88 -2.38 0.24 12.49
CA ILE A 88 -2.78 -1.08 12.98
C ILE A 88 -1.58 -2.01 13.05
N ASN A 89 -0.71 -2.01 12.02
CA ASN A 89 0.48 -2.83 12.03
C ASN A 89 1.39 -2.50 13.22
N VAL A 90 1.70 -1.21 13.45
CA VAL A 90 2.56 -0.82 14.59
C VAL A 90 1.90 -1.16 15.92
N THR A 91 0.60 -0.84 16.10
CA THR A 91 -0.12 -1.08 17.34
C THR A 91 -0.13 -2.56 17.74
N LEU A 92 -0.45 -3.46 16.82
CA LEU A 92 -0.54 -4.87 17.14
C LEU A 92 0.84 -5.54 17.24
N LEU A 93 1.82 -5.13 16.42
CA LEU A 93 3.20 -5.61 16.53
C LEU A 93 3.82 -5.22 17.88
N GLN A 94 3.56 -4.01 18.38
CA GLN A 94 4.03 -3.57 19.70
C GLN A 94 3.52 -4.48 20.82
N GLY A 95 2.29 -4.98 20.72
CA GLY A 95 1.69 -5.92 21.66
C GLY A 95 2.35 -7.31 21.69
N LEU A 96 3.24 -7.62 20.74
CA LEU A 96 3.92 -8.92 20.69
C LEU A 96 5.09 -9.04 21.69
N GLY A 97 5.51 -7.94 22.34
CA GLY A 97 6.54 -7.94 23.38
C GLY A 97 7.96 -8.10 22.85
N ALA A 98 8.26 -7.55 21.67
CA ALA A 98 9.64 -7.42 21.17
C ALA A 98 10.41 -6.33 21.94
N LYS A 99 11.74 -6.41 21.92
CA LYS A 99 12.64 -5.38 22.48
C LYS A 99 12.82 -4.20 21.52
N THR A 100 12.68 -4.47 20.22
CA THR A 100 12.73 -3.44 19.17
C THR A 100 11.73 -2.34 19.48
N PRO A 101 12.14 -1.05 19.56
CA PRO A 101 11.24 0.04 19.88
C PRO A 101 10.24 0.30 18.73
N ALA A 102 8.97 0.53 19.07
CA ALA A 102 7.96 0.86 18.10
C ALA A 102 8.16 2.28 17.52
N PRO A 103 8.03 2.48 16.20
CA PRO A 103 8.10 3.80 15.62
C PRO A 103 6.85 4.62 15.97
N ALA A 104 7.04 5.92 16.18
CA ALA A 104 5.92 6.85 16.29
C ALA A 104 5.29 7.06 14.91
N ILE A 105 3.96 6.90 14.83
CA ILE A 105 3.13 7.19 13.66
C ILE A 105 2.20 8.36 14.01
N ASP A 106 2.33 9.47 13.30
CA ASP A 106 1.40 10.60 13.48
C ASP A 106 0.01 10.21 12.96
N PRO A 107 -1.05 10.26 13.81
CA PRO A 107 -2.40 9.89 13.40
C PRO A 107 -3.02 10.84 12.35
N LYS A 108 -2.38 11.96 12.06
CA LYS A 108 -2.83 12.95 11.06
C LYS A 108 -1.99 12.93 9.77
N ALA A 109 -1.06 12.01 9.63
CA ALA A 109 -0.12 11.89 8.50
C ALA A 109 -0.80 11.35 7.23
N VAL A 110 -1.82 12.04 6.71
CA VAL A 110 -2.68 11.58 5.59
C VAL A 110 -2.23 12.06 4.21
N SER A 111 -1.26 12.96 4.11
CA SER A 111 -0.66 13.32 2.83
C SER A 111 0.11 12.13 2.24
N LYS A 112 0.29 12.13 0.90
CA LYS A 112 1.02 11.03 0.24
C LYS A 112 2.39 10.78 0.87
N ALA A 113 3.18 11.81 1.05
CA ALA A 113 4.53 11.69 1.57
C ALA A 113 4.54 11.10 2.99
N GLU A 114 3.69 11.63 3.88
CA GLU A 114 3.59 11.21 5.27
C GLU A 114 3.03 9.80 5.43
N ALA A 115 1.92 9.48 4.75
CA ALA A 115 1.30 8.16 4.82
C ALA A 115 2.22 7.07 4.24
N MET A 116 2.93 7.35 3.15
CA MET A 116 3.95 6.46 2.58
C MET A 116 5.11 6.23 3.55
N ALA A 117 5.61 7.30 4.20
CA ALA A 117 6.66 7.18 5.23
C ALA A 117 6.17 6.36 6.44
N ALA A 118 4.90 6.50 6.84
CA ALA A 118 4.30 5.69 7.91
C ALA A 118 4.25 4.20 7.54
N VAL A 119 3.81 3.86 6.33
CA VAL A 119 3.78 2.47 5.83
C VAL A 119 5.19 1.88 5.80
N GLN A 120 6.20 2.65 5.33
CA GLN A 120 7.58 2.20 5.32
C GLN A 120 8.09 1.90 6.74
N LYS A 121 7.89 2.82 7.70
CA LYS A 121 8.28 2.62 9.11
C LYS A 121 7.62 1.38 9.73
N ALA A 122 6.32 1.19 9.46
CA ALA A 122 5.59 0.01 9.96
C ALA A 122 6.12 -1.29 9.36
N GLY A 123 6.45 -1.30 8.05
CA GLY A 123 7.05 -2.43 7.37
C GLY A 123 8.42 -2.81 7.94
N ASP A 124 9.29 -1.81 8.13
CA ASP A 124 10.64 -2.00 8.69
C ASP A 124 10.58 -2.48 10.15
N TYR A 125 9.63 -1.98 10.93
CA TYR A 125 9.39 -2.43 12.30
C TYR A 125 9.00 -3.90 12.35
N GLY A 126 8.06 -4.34 11.49
CA GLY A 126 7.69 -5.75 11.40
C GLY A 126 8.87 -6.64 10.96
N ASN A 127 9.68 -6.19 10.00
CA ASN A 127 10.91 -6.87 9.59
C ASN A 127 11.86 -7.09 10.78
N ALA A 128 12.05 -6.06 11.60
CA ALA A 128 12.93 -6.13 12.78
C ALA A 128 12.38 -7.10 13.84
N ILE A 129 11.10 -7.02 14.15
CA ILE A 129 10.44 -7.88 15.14
C ILE A 129 10.46 -9.36 14.71
N ILE A 130 10.16 -9.68 13.46
CA ILE A 130 10.15 -11.06 12.97
C ILE A 130 11.55 -11.66 13.09
N LYS A 131 12.59 -10.90 12.73
CA LYS A 131 13.98 -11.33 12.89
C LYS A 131 14.38 -11.49 14.36
N GLU A 132 13.94 -10.58 15.24
CA GLU A 132 14.22 -10.65 16.68
C GLU A 132 13.64 -11.92 17.31
N PHE A 133 12.42 -12.29 16.93
CA PHE A 133 11.75 -13.46 17.51
C PHE A 133 12.36 -14.78 17.08
N GLY A 134 12.77 -14.92 15.83
CA GLY A 134 13.20 -16.22 15.30
C GLY A 134 12.11 -17.30 15.41
N ASP A 135 12.40 -18.50 14.97
CA ASP A 135 11.43 -19.62 14.89
C ASP A 135 10.77 -19.94 16.24
N GLN A 136 11.57 -20.00 17.29
CA GLN A 136 11.09 -20.41 18.62
C GLN A 136 10.12 -19.40 19.21
N GLN A 137 10.44 -18.10 19.10
CA GLN A 137 9.62 -17.05 19.69
C GLN A 137 8.36 -16.74 18.86
N LEU A 138 8.36 -16.99 17.55
CA LEU A 138 7.18 -16.84 16.70
C LEU A 138 6.04 -17.78 17.12
N THR A 139 6.35 -18.96 17.65
CA THR A 139 5.36 -19.96 18.10
C THR A 139 4.87 -19.74 19.54
N VAL A 140 5.50 -18.84 20.30
CA VAL A 140 5.09 -18.51 21.67
C VAL A 140 3.75 -17.83 21.69
N ARG A 141 2.87 -18.23 22.62
CA ARG A 141 1.58 -17.61 22.84
C ARG A 141 1.72 -16.36 23.70
N VAL A 142 1.07 -15.30 23.25
CA VAL A 142 0.99 -13.99 23.93
C VAL A 142 -0.47 -13.56 24.05
N SER A 143 -0.76 -12.57 24.88
CA SER A 143 -2.08 -11.92 24.88
C SER A 143 -2.42 -11.43 23.48
N SER A 144 -3.64 -11.68 23.04
CA SER A 144 -4.07 -11.33 21.69
C SER A 144 -5.22 -10.32 21.72
N PRO A 145 -5.47 -9.60 20.61
CA PRO A 145 -6.66 -8.78 20.49
C PRO A 145 -7.92 -9.60 20.81
N TRP A 146 -8.90 -8.96 21.44
CA TRP A 146 -10.12 -9.62 21.94
C TRP A 146 -10.84 -10.50 20.91
N PHE A 147 -10.83 -10.10 19.64
CA PHE A 147 -11.48 -10.83 18.54
C PHE A 147 -10.71 -12.08 18.09
N MET A 148 -9.47 -12.29 18.56
CA MET A 148 -8.66 -13.48 18.29
C MET A 148 -8.69 -14.50 19.43
N GLY A 149 -9.44 -14.22 20.51
CA GLY A 149 -9.45 -14.96 21.74
C GLY A 149 -8.36 -14.49 22.73
N PRO A 150 -8.28 -15.03 23.94
CA PRO A 150 -7.43 -14.47 24.99
C PRO A 150 -5.93 -14.61 24.74
N MET A 151 -5.52 -15.64 24.02
CA MET A 151 -4.12 -15.96 23.75
C MET A 151 -3.94 -16.48 22.31
N SER A 152 -2.92 -15.98 21.63
CA SER A 152 -2.55 -16.42 20.27
C SER A 152 -1.04 -16.52 20.11
N THR A 153 -0.55 -17.28 19.15
CA THR A 153 0.87 -17.23 18.82
C THR A 153 1.22 -15.90 18.16
N ARG A 154 2.45 -15.43 18.33
CA ARG A 154 2.96 -14.23 17.66
C ARG A 154 2.81 -14.34 16.16
N GLN A 155 3.17 -15.47 15.58
CA GLN A 155 2.99 -15.77 14.16
C GLN A 155 1.54 -15.55 13.70
N ARG A 156 0.55 -16.07 14.42
CA ARG A 156 -0.85 -15.93 14.05
C ARG A 156 -1.31 -14.47 14.04
N ILE A 157 -0.81 -13.66 14.98
CA ILE A 157 -1.10 -12.22 15.01
C ILE A 157 -0.44 -11.52 13.82
N ILE A 158 0.79 -11.88 13.45
CA ILE A 158 1.47 -11.35 12.26
C ILE A 158 0.70 -11.71 10.98
N TYR A 159 0.24 -12.95 10.84
CA TYR A 159 -0.61 -13.34 9.69
C TYR A 159 -1.93 -12.58 9.65
N PHE A 160 -2.56 -12.35 10.81
CA PHE A 160 -3.74 -11.49 10.87
C PHE A 160 -3.47 -10.09 10.34
N LEU A 161 -2.32 -9.48 10.70
CA LEU A 161 -1.92 -8.17 10.18
C LEU A 161 -1.74 -8.17 8.65
N MET A 162 -1.15 -9.22 8.10
CA MET A 162 -1.04 -9.36 6.65
C MET A 162 -2.42 -9.49 5.99
N MET A 163 -3.34 -10.29 6.55
CA MET A 163 -4.71 -10.40 6.06
C MET A 163 -5.45 -9.06 6.10
N HIS A 164 -5.36 -8.32 7.21
CA HIS A 164 -5.93 -6.98 7.35
C HIS A 164 -5.34 -5.99 6.33
N SER A 165 -4.04 -6.06 6.11
CA SER A 165 -3.36 -5.21 5.10
C SER A 165 -3.82 -5.56 3.69
N GLN A 166 -4.07 -6.86 3.38
CA GLN A 166 -4.57 -7.30 2.08
C GLN A 166 -6.04 -6.89 1.85
N ASP A 167 -6.88 -6.90 2.89
CA ASP A 167 -8.24 -6.34 2.80
C ASP A 167 -8.18 -4.86 2.43
N THR A 168 -7.36 -4.08 3.13
CA THR A 168 -7.16 -2.65 2.82
C THR A 168 -6.55 -2.44 1.42
N TYR A 169 -5.58 -3.29 1.02
CA TYR A 169 -5.03 -3.28 -0.34
C TYR A 169 -6.13 -3.44 -1.40
N GLY A 170 -7.06 -4.40 -1.22
CA GLY A 170 -8.18 -4.60 -2.12
C GLY A 170 -9.08 -3.36 -2.23
N GLN A 171 -9.35 -2.70 -1.12
CA GLN A 171 -10.09 -1.44 -1.10
C GLN A 171 -9.34 -0.32 -1.84
N LEU A 172 -8.04 -0.13 -1.59
CA LEU A 172 -7.20 0.86 -2.27
C LEU A 172 -7.15 0.62 -3.80
N VAL A 173 -7.18 -0.64 -4.25
CA VAL A 173 -7.30 -1.00 -5.67
C VAL A 173 -8.61 -0.47 -6.28
N VAL A 174 -9.73 -0.53 -5.54
CA VAL A 174 -11.00 0.06 -5.99
C VAL A 174 -10.89 1.59 -6.09
N TYR A 175 -10.28 2.24 -5.10
CA TYR A 175 -10.05 3.70 -5.14
C TYR A 175 -9.22 4.13 -6.36
N LEU A 176 -8.15 3.38 -6.70
CA LEU A 176 -7.37 3.65 -7.92
C LEU A 176 -8.25 3.57 -9.17
N ARG A 177 -9.05 2.50 -9.31
CA ARG A 177 -9.92 2.30 -10.47
C ARG A 177 -10.98 3.38 -10.61
N LEU A 178 -11.58 3.83 -9.51
CA LEU A 178 -12.53 4.95 -9.48
C LEU A 178 -11.89 6.28 -9.94
N ASN A 179 -10.58 6.38 -9.86
CA ASN A 179 -9.80 7.53 -10.34
C ASN A 179 -9.18 7.30 -11.74
N GLY A 180 -9.56 6.23 -12.46
CA GLY A 180 -9.03 5.92 -13.77
C GLY A 180 -7.58 5.40 -13.76
N ILE A 181 -7.07 4.95 -12.60
CA ILE A 181 -5.69 4.50 -12.44
C ILE A 181 -5.64 2.98 -12.45
N THR A 182 -4.85 2.39 -13.35
CA THR A 182 -4.60 0.96 -13.37
C THR A 182 -3.72 0.56 -12.16
N PRO A 183 -4.21 -0.36 -11.28
CA PRO A 183 -3.42 -0.84 -10.15
C PRO A 183 -2.12 -1.51 -10.60
N PRO A 184 -1.02 -1.41 -9.81
CA PRO A 184 0.27 -2.00 -10.19
C PRO A 184 0.20 -3.48 -10.59
N ALA A 185 -0.51 -4.30 -9.83
CA ALA A 185 -0.66 -5.74 -10.11
C ALA A 185 -1.50 -6.05 -11.38
N SER A 186 -2.19 -5.07 -11.96
CA SER A 186 -2.97 -5.22 -13.19
C SER A 186 -2.26 -4.66 -14.42
N ARG A 187 -1.05 -4.13 -14.26
CA ARG A 187 -0.23 -3.67 -15.39
C ARG A 187 0.43 -4.89 -16.02
N GLN A 188 0.27 -5.02 -17.35
CA GLN A 188 1.01 -6.04 -18.09
C GLN A 188 2.51 -5.68 -18.06
N PRO A 189 3.41 -6.68 -17.99
CA PRO A 189 4.84 -6.48 -18.10
C PRO A 189 5.23 -5.89 -19.46
#